data_1ceb0384025e6b3786600a4402a7c069
#
_entry.id   1ceb0384025e6b3786600a4402a7c069
#
_cell.length_a   1.000
_cell.length_b   1.000
_cell.length_c   1.000
_cell.angle_alpha   90.00
_cell.angle_beta   90.00
_cell.angle_gamma   90.00
#
_symmetry.space_group_name_H-M   'P 1'
#
loop_
_entity.id
_entity.type
_entity.pdbx_description
1 polymer ?
#
loop_
_entity_poly.entity_id
_entity_poly.type
_entity_poly.pdbx_seq_one_letter_code
_entity_poly.pdbx_strand_id
1 'polypeptide(L)'
;MRKSKKVMILSGAGLSAESGLKTFRDSGGLWENYDVMEVCSATGYAKNPRKVLEFYDERRMQLKNVVPNHAHKVIAELKREFKEQIFIITQNVDDLLERAGCENVIHLHGFLPEIYCAKCGYKENIGYERLKSTLCPKCDKNALRHNIVMFEELAPEYATLYAALDESALFVCIGTSGFVLPVGHFARACEHSILNNLEVDENLERYFEKCYTQKASVAIDKIAAD
;
A
#
# COMPACT_ATOMS: atom_id res chain seq x y z
N MET A 1 -31.30 -1.34 1.08
CA MET A 1 -30.58 -2.61 0.77
C MET A 1 -29.63 -2.88 1.93
N ARG A 2 -29.66 -4.07 2.55
CA ARG A 2 -28.61 -4.44 3.53
C ARG A 2 -27.27 -4.49 2.80
N LYS A 3 -26.28 -3.71 3.25
CA LYS A 3 -24.90 -3.86 2.77
C LYS A 3 -24.46 -5.33 2.96
N SER A 4 -23.70 -5.85 2.04
CA SER A 4 -22.98 -7.12 2.18
C SER A 4 -22.21 -7.09 3.51
N LYS A 5 -22.09 -8.25 4.19
CA LYS A 5 -21.29 -8.34 5.43
C LYS A 5 -19.79 -8.46 5.15
N LYS A 6 -19.28 -7.77 4.12
CA LYS A 6 -17.87 -7.82 3.76
C LYS A 6 -17.05 -6.87 4.63
N VAL A 7 -15.78 -7.17 4.74
CA VAL A 7 -14.78 -6.38 5.45
C VAL A 7 -13.79 -5.82 4.44
N MET A 8 -13.46 -4.55 4.55
CA MET A 8 -12.35 -3.95 3.82
C MET A 8 -11.21 -3.62 4.78
N ILE A 9 -10.05 -4.24 4.57
CA ILE A 9 -8.81 -3.89 5.27
C ILE A 9 -7.98 -3.02 4.33
N LEU A 10 -7.75 -1.77 4.74
CA LEU A 10 -6.87 -0.84 4.04
C LEU A 10 -5.61 -0.60 4.88
N SER A 11 -4.45 -0.86 4.32
CA SER A 11 -3.18 -0.63 4.99
C SER A 11 -2.34 0.47 4.33
N GLY A 12 -1.51 1.10 5.15
CA GLY A 12 -0.47 2.03 4.73
C GLY A 12 0.89 1.63 5.31
N ALA A 13 1.89 2.49 5.15
CA ALA A 13 3.30 2.22 5.49
C ALA A 13 3.52 1.81 6.95
N GLY A 14 2.66 2.23 7.87
CA GLY A 14 2.72 1.83 9.28
C GLY A 14 2.55 0.33 9.50
N LEU A 15 1.87 -0.40 8.61
CA LEU A 15 1.78 -1.86 8.67
C LEU A 15 3.16 -2.52 8.50
N SER A 16 4.00 -1.97 7.61
CA SER A 16 5.32 -2.53 7.26
C SER A 16 6.48 -1.91 8.07
N ALA A 17 6.21 -0.90 8.90
CA ALA A 17 7.24 -0.20 9.70
C ALA A 17 8.00 -1.16 10.64
N GLU A 18 7.30 -2.05 11.33
CA GLU A 18 7.91 -3.05 12.22
C GLU A 18 8.70 -4.13 11.49
N SER A 19 8.52 -4.28 10.19
CA SER A 19 9.33 -5.14 9.33
C SER A 19 10.65 -4.49 8.92
N GLY A 20 10.85 -3.19 9.26
CA GLY A 20 12.08 -2.44 8.96
C GLY A 20 11.98 -1.55 7.72
N LEU A 21 10.79 -1.37 7.15
CA LEU A 21 10.57 -0.40 6.06
C LEU A 21 10.23 0.96 6.65
N LYS A 22 10.95 2.00 6.23
CA LYS A 22 10.70 3.38 6.69
C LYS A 22 9.40 3.94 6.11
N THR A 23 8.69 4.68 6.94
CA THR A 23 7.45 5.35 6.56
C THR A 23 7.72 6.75 5.99
N PHE A 24 6.75 7.32 5.26
CA PHE A 24 6.82 8.71 4.78
C PHE A 24 6.86 9.76 5.90
N ARG A 25 6.40 9.43 7.12
CA ARG A 25 6.36 10.34 8.26
C ARG A 25 7.71 10.54 8.95
N ASP A 26 8.59 9.54 8.87
CA ASP A 26 9.82 9.51 9.67
C ASP A 26 10.85 10.57 9.24
N SER A 27 10.55 11.39 8.23
CA SER A 27 11.57 12.16 7.53
C SER A 27 11.25 13.62 7.18
N GLY A 28 10.20 14.23 7.77
CA GLY A 28 9.92 15.64 7.55
C GLY A 28 9.78 16.06 6.07
N GLY A 29 9.15 15.21 5.25
CA GLY A 29 9.01 15.42 3.80
C GLY A 29 10.14 14.79 2.97
N LEU A 30 11.08 14.13 3.63
CA LEU A 30 12.14 13.36 2.98
C LEU A 30 11.82 11.86 3.10
N TRP A 31 11.95 11.11 2.04
CA TRP A 31 11.96 9.65 2.08
C TRP A 31 13.36 9.14 1.85
N GLU A 32 13.98 8.53 2.87
CA GLU A 32 15.37 8.06 2.81
C GLU A 32 16.36 9.15 2.35
N ASN A 33 16.21 10.38 2.87
CA ASN A 33 17.00 11.56 2.54
C ASN A 33 16.75 12.17 1.14
N TYR A 34 15.73 11.71 0.42
CA TYR A 34 15.32 12.32 -0.85
C TYR A 34 14.06 13.16 -0.65
N ASP A 35 13.98 14.30 -1.32
CA ASP A 35 12.71 15.02 -1.44
C ASP A 35 11.68 14.13 -2.14
N VAL A 36 10.52 13.95 -1.50
CA VAL A 36 9.47 13.06 -1.99
C VAL A 36 9.00 13.47 -3.38
N MET A 37 8.85 14.76 -3.63
CA MET A 37 8.38 15.25 -4.93
C MET A 37 9.43 15.08 -6.03
N GLU A 38 10.73 15.03 -5.69
CA GLU A 38 11.77 14.73 -6.68
C GLU A 38 11.77 13.27 -7.13
N VAL A 39 11.44 12.31 -6.24
CA VAL A 39 11.60 10.88 -6.53
C VAL A 39 10.28 10.12 -6.66
N CYS A 40 9.17 10.69 -6.21
CA CYS A 40 7.87 10.04 -6.20
C CYS A 40 6.81 10.78 -7.02
N SER A 41 7.16 11.75 -7.88
CA SER A 41 6.20 12.45 -8.74
C SER A 41 6.50 12.25 -10.22
N ALA A 42 5.45 12.39 -11.07
CA ALA A 42 5.60 12.35 -12.52
C ALA A 42 6.51 13.49 -13.02
N THR A 43 6.41 14.69 -12.43
CA THR A 43 7.29 15.83 -12.71
C THR A 43 8.74 15.51 -12.34
N GLY A 44 9.00 14.93 -11.18
CA GLY A 44 10.33 14.51 -10.74
C GLY A 44 10.94 13.46 -11.69
N TYR A 45 10.12 12.47 -12.09
CA TYR A 45 10.53 11.46 -13.08
C TYR A 45 10.87 12.08 -14.44
N ALA A 46 10.05 12.99 -14.94
CA ALA A 46 10.32 13.67 -16.22
C ALA A 46 11.62 14.51 -16.17
N LYS A 47 11.91 15.14 -15.02
CA LYS A 47 13.11 15.98 -14.82
C LYS A 47 14.38 15.15 -14.69
N ASN A 48 14.35 14.03 -13.97
CA ASN A 48 15.52 13.19 -13.74
C ASN A 48 15.12 11.69 -13.64
N PRO A 49 14.81 11.04 -14.78
CA PRO A 49 14.38 9.64 -14.80
C PRO A 49 15.40 8.71 -14.13
N ARG A 50 16.69 8.95 -14.36
CA ARG A 50 17.76 8.11 -13.80
C ARG A 50 17.75 8.11 -12.27
N LYS A 51 17.67 9.29 -11.65
CA LYS A 51 17.59 9.42 -10.17
C LYS A 51 16.40 8.66 -9.60
N VAL A 52 15.23 8.77 -10.25
CA VAL A 52 14.01 8.10 -9.82
C VAL A 52 14.11 6.59 -9.97
N LEU A 53 14.66 6.10 -11.09
CA LEU A 53 14.87 4.67 -11.30
C LEU A 53 15.86 4.10 -10.27
N GLU A 54 16.98 4.76 -10.01
CA GLU A 54 17.95 4.35 -9.00
C GLU A 54 17.34 4.34 -7.60
N PHE A 55 16.52 5.33 -7.25
CA PHE A 55 15.79 5.39 -5.98
C PHE A 55 14.88 4.18 -5.78
N TYR A 56 14.06 3.82 -6.76
CA TYR A 56 13.17 2.66 -6.65
C TYR A 56 13.92 1.32 -6.73
N ASP A 57 15.02 1.24 -7.44
CA ASP A 57 15.90 0.06 -7.41
C ASP A 57 16.46 -0.19 -6.00
N GLU A 58 16.88 0.86 -5.30
CA GLU A 58 17.34 0.74 -3.92
C GLU A 58 16.22 0.27 -2.99
N ARG A 59 15.01 0.84 -3.12
CA ARG A 59 13.82 0.40 -2.33
C ARG A 59 13.47 -1.05 -2.63
N ARG A 60 13.51 -1.47 -3.89
CA ARG A 60 13.27 -2.87 -4.28
C ARG A 60 14.27 -3.82 -3.65
N MET A 61 15.56 -3.48 -3.69
CA MET A 61 16.59 -4.33 -3.07
C MET A 61 16.42 -4.43 -1.55
N GLN A 62 15.93 -3.40 -0.88
CA GLN A 62 15.65 -3.44 0.56
C GLN A 62 14.59 -4.49 0.91
N LEU A 63 13.59 -4.72 0.04
CA LEU A 63 12.54 -5.72 0.27
C LEU A 63 13.10 -7.13 0.47
N LYS A 64 14.24 -7.45 -0.13
CA LYS A 64 14.90 -8.76 0.01
C LYS A 64 15.25 -9.10 1.47
N ASN A 65 15.57 -8.08 2.27
CA ASN A 65 16.11 -8.25 3.61
C ASN A 65 15.07 -8.09 4.74
N VAL A 66 13.84 -7.76 4.39
CA VAL A 66 12.74 -7.61 5.37
C VAL A 66 11.82 -8.83 5.34
N VAL A 67 11.09 -9.05 6.42
CA VAL A 67 10.17 -10.19 6.54
C VAL A 67 8.79 -9.70 7.02
N PRO A 68 7.70 -10.39 6.64
CA PRO A 68 6.37 -10.11 7.16
C PRO A 68 6.35 -10.16 8.69
N ASN A 69 5.81 -9.13 9.32
CA ASN A 69 5.57 -9.13 10.77
C ASN A 69 4.27 -9.87 11.13
N HIS A 70 3.93 -9.93 12.42
CA HIS A 70 2.75 -10.63 12.91
C HIS A 70 1.45 -10.13 12.27
N ALA A 71 1.29 -8.81 12.11
CA ALA A 71 0.07 -8.27 11.52
C ALA A 71 -0.16 -8.74 10.06
N HIS A 72 0.88 -8.81 9.24
CA HIS A 72 0.78 -9.37 7.89
C HIS A 72 0.29 -10.83 7.91
N LYS A 73 0.80 -11.64 8.85
CA LYS A 73 0.43 -13.06 8.97
C LYS A 73 -1.02 -13.24 9.39
N VAL A 74 -1.48 -12.48 10.38
CA VAL A 74 -2.89 -12.52 10.82
C VAL A 74 -3.83 -12.07 9.70
N ILE A 75 -3.50 -10.98 8.97
CA ILE A 75 -4.28 -10.55 7.80
C ILE A 75 -4.37 -11.66 6.75
N ALA A 76 -3.25 -12.35 6.47
CA ALA A 76 -3.24 -13.47 5.52
C ALA A 76 -4.07 -14.67 6.01
N GLU A 77 -4.07 -14.95 7.31
CA GLU A 77 -4.91 -15.98 7.94
C GLU A 77 -6.40 -15.64 7.82
N LEU A 78 -6.79 -14.41 8.15
CA LEU A 78 -8.15 -13.92 7.98
C LEU A 78 -8.61 -14.00 6.51
N LYS A 79 -7.74 -13.59 5.56
CA LYS A 79 -8.04 -13.68 4.13
C LYS A 79 -8.25 -15.13 3.68
N ARG A 80 -7.42 -16.06 4.14
CA ARG A 80 -7.53 -17.49 3.83
C ARG A 80 -8.82 -18.09 4.40
N GLU A 81 -9.22 -17.69 5.61
CA GLU A 81 -10.44 -18.19 6.30
C GLU A 81 -11.71 -17.62 5.65
N PHE A 82 -11.77 -16.31 5.48
CA PHE A 82 -12.98 -15.60 5.03
C PHE A 82 -13.02 -15.32 3.52
N LYS A 83 -11.93 -15.58 2.79
CA LYS A 83 -11.87 -15.53 1.31
C LYS A 83 -12.45 -14.25 0.70
N GLU A 84 -13.53 -14.39 -0.07
CA GLU A 84 -14.17 -13.28 -0.80
C GLU A 84 -14.97 -12.32 0.12
N GLN A 85 -15.07 -12.63 1.41
CA GLN A 85 -15.70 -11.74 2.38
C GLN A 85 -14.75 -10.63 2.87
N ILE A 86 -13.44 -10.76 2.60
CA ILE A 86 -12.45 -9.75 2.97
C ILE A 86 -11.76 -9.20 1.71
N PHE A 87 -11.82 -7.89 1.53
CA PHE A 87 -10.97 -7.16 0.60
C PHE A 87 -9.68 -6.73 1.30
N ILE A 88 -8.54 -7.07 0.71
CA ILE A 88 -7.23 -6.62 1.18
C ILE A 88 -6.71 -5.59 0.20
N ILE A 89 -6.62 -4.36 0.66
CA ILE A 89 -6.19 -3.21 -0.13
C ILE A 89 -5.02 -2.54 0.59
N THR A 90 -3.98 -2.20 -0.15
CA THR A 90 -2.81 -1.56 0.43
C THR A 90 -2.35 -0.37 -0.38
N GLN A 91 -1.90 0.67 0.32
CA GLN A 91 -1.16 1.79 -0.25
C GLN A 91 0.32 1.44 -0.41
N ASN A 92 0.77 0.36 0.25
CA ASN A 92 2.15 -0.07 0.21
C ASN A 92 2.50 -0.69 -1.14
N VAL A 93 3.74 -0.50 -1.52
CA VAL A 93 4.31 -1.05 -2.76
C VAL A 93 5.17 -2.29 -2.49
N ASP A 94 5.35 -2.67 -1.22
CA ASP A 94 6.06 -3.88 -0.80
C ASP A 94 5.21 -5.13 -1.02
N ASP A 95 5.83 -6.30 -0.92
CA ASP A 95 5.24 -7.63 -1.12
C ASP A 95 5.04 -8.41 0.20
N LEU A 96 5.01 -7.72 1.34
CA LEU A 96 4.99 -8.39 2.64
C LEU A 96 3.67 -9.12 2.92
N LEU A 97 2.55 -8.65 2.39
CA LEU A 97 1.26 -9.34 2.48
C LEU A 97 1.28 -10.65 1.68
N GLU A 98 1.77 -10.63 0.43
CA GLU A 98 1.91 -11.81 -0.43
C GLU A 98 2.88 -12.81 0.20
N ARG A 99 4.01 -12.34 0.74
CA ARG A 99 4.99 -13.19 1.42
C ARG A 99 4.46 -13.78 2.73
N ALA A 100 3.47 -13.16 3.35
CA ALA A 100 2.72 -13.74 4.47
C ALA A 100 1.71 -14.80 4.03
N GLY A 101 1.47 -14.95 2.72
CA GLY A 101 0.49 -15.86 2.14
C GLY A 101 -0.88 -15.23 1.87
N CYS A 102 -0.96 -13.90 1.85
CA CYS A 102 -2.18 -13.21 1.51
C CYS A 102 -2.42 -13.23 -0.01
N GLU A 103 -3.58 -13.69 -0.43
CA GLU A 103 -3.98 -13.74 -1.84
C GLU A 103 -4.85 -12.52 -2.22
N ASN A 104 -4.83 -12.18 -3.51
CA ASN A 104 -5.69 -11.14 -4.09
C ASN A 104 -5.53 -9.78 -3.38
N VAL A 105 -4.29 -9.37 -3.12
CA VAL A 105 -3.98 -8.05 -2.56
C VAL A 105 -4.10 -7.00 -3.67
N ILE A 106 -4.84 -5.92 -3.39
CA ILE A 106 -5.00 -4.79 -4.31
C ILE A 106 -4.03 -3.69 -3.92
N HIS A 107 -3.05 -3.43 -4.78
CA HIS A 107 -2.02 -2.40 -4.59
C HIS A 107 -2.44 -1.09 -5.24
N LEU A 108 -2.87 -0.11 -4.45
CA LEU A 108 -3.33 1.19 -4.95
C LEU A 108 -2.23 2.03 -5.61
N HIS A 109 -1.00 1.89 -5.12
CA HIS A 109 0.13 2.70 -5.58
C HIS A 109 1.16 1.89 -6.36
N GLY A 110 0.77 0.70 -6.84
CA GLY A 110 1.64 -0.19 -7.60
C GLY A 110 2.33 -1.23 -6.75
N PHE A 111 3.18 -2.05 -7.39
CA PHE A 111 3.84 -3.21 -6.80
C PHE A 111 5.31 -3.20 -7.16
N LEU A 112 6.17 -2.95 -6.20
CA LEU A 112 7.60 -2.66 -6.42
C LEU A 112 8.41 -3.84 -6.99
N PRO A 113 8.10 -5.12 -6.72
CA PRO A 113 8.74 -6.25 -7.41
C PRO A 113 8.50 -6.29 -8.93
N GLU A 114 7.52 -5.56 -9.44
CA GLU A 114 7.21 -5.49 -10.86
C GLU A 114 7.81 -4.27 -11.56
N ILE A 115 8.04 -4.44 -12.85
CA ILE A 115 8.26 -3.35 -13.81
C ILE A 115 7.12 -3.31 -14.82
N TYR A 116 6.90 -2.15 -15.42
CA TYR A 116 5.93 -2.02 -16.51
C TYR A 116 6.43 -1.08 -17.59
N CYS A 117 5.90 -1.27 -18.81
CA CYS A 117 6.15 -0.37 -19.93
C CYS A 117 5.06 0.70 -20.01
N ALA A 118 5.44 1.96 -19.84
CA ALA A 118 4.52 3.10 -19.93
C ALA A 118 3.92 3.32 -21.34
N LYS A 119 4.39 2.58 -22.36
CA LYS A 119 3.89 2.69 -23.75
C LYS A 119 2.93 1.59 -24.14
N CYS A 120 3.19 0.33 -23.77
CA CYS A 120 2.38 -0.80 -24.22
C CYS A 120 1.75 -1.62 -23.08
N GLY A 121 1.96 -1.21 -21.82
CA GLY A 121 1.41 -1.90 -20.65
C GLY A 121 2.03 -3.26 -20.34
N TYR A 122 3.15 -3.65 -21.01
CA TYR A 122 3.88 -4.87 -20.65
C TYR A 122 4.27 -4.83 -19.19
N LYS A 123 4.09 -5.93 -18.46
CA LYS A 123 4.47 -6.09 -17.06
C LYS A 123 5.31 -7.34 -16.89
N GLU A 124 6.26 -7.27 -15.97
CA GLU A 124 7.11 -8.38 -15.59
C GLU A 124 7.50 -8.26 -14.13
N ASN A 125 7.41 -9.36 -13.38
CA ASN A 125 7.93 -9.43 -12.02
C ASN A 125 9.42 -9.83 -12.11
N ILE A 126 10.29 -8.90 -11.69
CA ILE A 126 11.74 -9.12 -11.66
C ILE A 126 12.26 -9.31 -10.22
N GLY A 127 11.35 -9.53 -9.27
CA GLY A 127 11.67 -9.72 -7.86
C GLY A 127 12.41 -8.53 -7.27
N TYR A 128 13.59 -8.77 -6.70
CA TYR A 128 14.40 -7.75 -6.02
C TYR A 128 15.61 -7.30 -6.82
N GLU A 129 15.65 -7.65 -8.12
CA GLU A 129 16.75 -7.27 -9.01
C GLU A 129 16.62 -5.79 -9.46
N ARG A 130 17.77 -5.19 -9.79
CA ARG A 130 17.75 -3.85 -10.41
C ARG A 130 17.18 -3.89 -11.81
N LEU A 131 16.54 -2.81 -12.24
CA LEU A 131 16.13 -2.62 -13.62
C LEU A 131 17.38 -2.49 -14.52
N LYS A 132 17.65 -3.53 -15.33
CA LYS A 132 18.85 -3.59 -16.18
C LYS A 132 18.78 -2.71 -17.43
N SER A 133 17.56 -2.46 -17.94
CA SER A 133 17.32 -1.68 -19.14
C SER A 133 15.93 -1.07 -19.12
N THR A 134 15.80 0.13 -19.68
CA THR A 134 14.50 0.76 -19.94
C THR A 134 13.87 0.34 -21.26
N LEU A 135 14.58 -0.48 -22.07
CA LEU A 135 14.07 -0.99 -23.35
C LEU A 135 13.03 -2.09 -23.11
N CYS A 136 11.82 -1.89 -23.61
CA CYS A 136 10.73 -2.84 -23.47
C CYS A 136 10.90 -4.01 -24.46
N PRO A 137 10.87 -5.28 -24.00
CA PRO A 137 11.03 -6.44 -24.91
C PRO A 137 9.82 -6.66 -25.81
N LYS A 138 8.68 -6.03 -25.52
CA LYS A 138 7.44 -6.19 -26.30
C LYS A 138 7.26 -5.14 -27.41
N CYS A 139 7.72 -3.91 -27.18
CA CYS A 139 7.45 -2.80 -28.13
C CYS A 139 8.72 -2.03 -28.55
N ASP A 140 9.89 -2.44 -28.10
CA ASP A 140 11.20 -1.84 -28.40
C ASP A 140 11.30 -0.33 -28.12
N LYS A 141 10.56 0.14 -27.10
CA LYS A 141 10.63 1.53 -26.65
C LYS A 141 11.36 1.61 -25.30
N ASN A 142 12.13 2.67 -25.09
CA ASN A 142 12.75 2.99 -23.79
C ASN A 142 11.69 3.53 -22.83
N ALA A 143 10.84 2.67 -22.31
CA ALA A 143 9.66 3.02 -21.51
C ALA A 143 9.39 2.07 -20.33
N LEU A 144 10.32 1.14 -20.03
CA LEU A 144 10.23 0.33 -18.82
C LEU A 144 10.61 1.17 -17.60
N ARG A 145 9.81 1.03 -16.56
CA ARG A 145 10.06 1.60 -15.24
C ARG A 145 9.44 0.72 -14.14
N HIS A 146 9.70 1.02 -12.89
CA HIS A 146 9.08 0.37 -11.75
C HIS A 146 7.55 0.52 -11.80
N ASN A 147 6.81 -0.54 -11.45
CA ASN A 147 5.35 -0.52 -11.40
C ASN A 147 4.85 0.21 -10.16
N ILE A 148 5.06 1.53 -10.16
CA ILE A 148 4.68 2.45 -9.07
C ILE A 148 3.79 3.54 -9.66
N VAL A 149 2.71 3.86 -8.96
CA VAL A 149 1.89 5.05 -9.20
C VAL A 149 2.55 6.21 -8.46
N MET A 150 3.04 7.19 -9.20
CA MET A 150 3.66 8.39 -8.65
C MET A 150 2.59 9.47 -8.37
N PHE A 151 2.91 10.42 -7.51
CA PHE A 151 2.09 11.64 -7.43
C PHE A 151 1.91 12.25 -8.81
N GLU A 152 0.76 12.88 -9.06
CA GLU A 152 0.35 13.45 -10.36
C GLU A 152 -0.05 12.41 -11.41
N GLU A 153 0.04 11.10 -11.13
CA GLU A 153 -0.45 10.04 -12.00
C GLU A 153 -1.84 9.56 -11.57
N LEU A 154 -2.58 9.03 -12.53
CA LEU A 154 -3.86 8.36 -12.25
C LEU A 154 -3.59 7.01 -11.56
N ALA A 155 -4.26 6.77 -10.45
CA ALA A 155 -4.20 5.49 -9.74
C ALA A 155 -5.32 4.58 -10.27
N PRO A 156 -5.00 3.53 -11.06
CA PRO A 156 -6.00 2.72 -11.76
C PRO A 156 -6.90 1.94 -10.80
N GLU A 157 -6.37 1.54 -9.63
CA GLU A 157 -7.07 0.72 -8.66
C GLU A 157 -8.04 1.49 -7.74
N TYR A 158 -8.18 2.81 -7.90
CA TYR A 158 -9.13 3.57 -7.08
C TYR A 158 -10.58 3.19 -7.37
N ALA A 159 -10.92 2.81 -8.60
CA ALA A 159 -12.25 2.30 -8.91
C ALA A 159 -12.55 1.01 -8.13
N THR A 160 -11.57 0.11 -8.04
CA THR A 160 -11.65 -1.14 -7.26
C THR A 160 -11.79 -0.85 -5.75
N LEU A 161 -11.04 0.14 -5.22
CA LEU A 161 -11.16 0.59 -3.84
C LEU A 161 -12.58 1.05 -3.51
N TYR A 162 -13.16 1.93 -4.35
CA TYR A 162 -14.50 2.45 -4.10
C TYR A 162 -15.57 1.35 -4.22
N ALA A 163 -15.44 0.44 -5.18
CA ALA A 163 -16.34 -0.71 -5.29
C ALA A 163 -16.27 -1.61 -4.04
N ALA A 164 -15.07 -1.88 -3.53
CA ALA A 164 -14.89 -2.65 -2.30
C ALA A 164 -15.48 -1.94 -1.07
N LEU A 165 -15.33 -0.61 -0.98
CA LEU A 165 -15.91 0.20 0.08
C LEU A 165 -17.44 0.14 0.08
N ASP A 166 -18.06 0.22 -1.10
CA ASP A 166 -19.52 0.15 -1.25
C ASP A 166 -20.09 -1.21 -0.83
N GLU A 167 -19.31 -2.28 -0.97
CA GLU A 167 -19.71 -3.64 -0.56
C GLU A 167 -19.41 -3.95 0.91
N SER A 168 -18.64 -3.10 1.62
CA SER A 168 -18.17 -3.40 2.97
C SER A 168 -19.07 -2.81 4.05
N ALA A 169 -19.35 -3.60 5.09
CA ALA A 169 -20.00 -3.17 6.32
C ALA A 169 -18.97 -2.73 7.38
N LEU A 170 -17.79 -3.35 7.40
CA LEU A 170 -16.68 -3.01 8.29
C LEU A 170 -15.49 -2.49 7.49
N PHE A 171 -14.98 -1.35 7.88
CA PHE A 171 -13.74 -0.75 7.38
C PHE A 171 -12.64 -0.79 8.44
N VAL A 172 -11.56 -1.50 8.16
CA VAL A 172 -10.36 -1.58 9.02
C VAL A 172 -9.24 -0.83 8.35
N CYS A 173 -8.68 0.16 9.02
CA CYS A 173 -7.64 1.04 8.52
C CYS A 173 -6.38 0.89 9.39
N ILE A 174 -5.27 0.44 8.81
CA ILE A 174 -4.03 0.09 9.55
C ILE A 174 -2.85 0.88 9.00
N GLY A 175 -2.18 1.65 9.88
CA GLY A 175 -0.89 2.27 9.59
C GLY A 175 -0.90 3.33 8.50
N THR A 176 -1.97 4.12 8.36
CA THR A 176 -2.03 5.24 7.41
C THR A 176 -2.34 6.56 8.11
N SER A 177 -1.75 7.64 7.59
CA SER A 177 -1.99 8.99 8.10
C SER A 177 -3.28 9.63 7.57
N GLY A 178 -3.90 9.04 6.55
CA GLY A 178 -5.01 9.69 5.85
C GLY A 178 -4.63 10.89 4.98
N PHE A 179 -3.31 11.13 4.79
CA PHE A 179 -2.85 12.28 4.01
C PHE A 179 -3.13 12.13 2.50
N VAL A 180 -2.98 10.90 1.96
CA VAL A 180 -3.19 10.63 0.53
C VAL A 180 -4.63 10.24 0.25
N LEU A 181 -5.23 9.42 1.12
CA LEU A 181 -6.60 8.93 0.98
C LEU A 181 -7.50 9.51 2.08
N PRO A 182 -8.74 9.89 1.76
CA PRO A 182 -9.69 10.43 2.73
C PRO A 182 -10.30 9.33 3.62
N VAL A 183 -9.46 8.60 4.36
CA VAL A 183 -9.85 7.40 5.13
C VAL A 183 -10.91 7.69 6.20
N GLY A 184 -10.98 8.93 6.70
CA GLY A 184 -12.05 9.36 7.59
C GLY A 184 -13.43 9.37 6.90
N HIS A 185 -13.49 9.69 5.60
CA HIS A 185 -14.74 9.57 4.83
C HIS A 185 -15.10 8.11 4.57
N PHE A 186 -14.10 7.25 4.36
CA PHE A 186 -14.32 5.80 4.20
C PHE A 186 -14.90 5.18 5.47
N ALA A 187 -14.37 5.58 6.64
CA ALA A 187 -14.89 5.16 7.94
C ALA A 187 -16.38 5.47 8.11
N ARG A 188 -16.80 6.66 7.70
CA ARG A 188 -18.22 7.08 7.76
C ARG A 188 -19.12 6.42 6.72
N ALA A 189 -18.55 5.88 5.66
CA ALA A 189 -19.30 5.18 4.60
C ALA A 189 -19.70 3.76 5.01
N CYS A 190 -19.02 3.15 5.99
CA CYS A 190 -19.30 1.82 6.51
C CYS A 190 -20.15 1.86 7.80
N GLU A 191 -20.77 0.71 8.14
CA GLU A 191 -21.56 0.56 9.37
C GLU A 191 -20.66 0.56 10.61
N HIS A 192 -19.46 -0.05 10.49
CA HIS A 192 -18.44 -0.12 11.53
C HIS A 192 -17.08 0.28 10.99
N SER A 193 -16.24 0.83 11.85
CA SER A 193 -14.90 1.25 11.44
C SER A 193 -13.88 1.15 12.57
N ILE A 194 -12.69 0.65 12.24
CA ILE A 194 -11.58 0.47 13.16
C ILE A 194 -10.34 1.15 12.58
N LEU A 195 -9.66 1.96 13.39
CA LEU A 195 -8.37 2.57 13.08
C LEU A 195 -7.28 1.96 13.94
N ASN A 196 -6.16 1.63 13.34
CA ASN A 196 -4.92 1.36 14.06
C ASN A 196 -3.80 2.26 13.51
N ASN A 197 -3.23 3.05 14.38
CA ASN A 197 -2.00 3.82 14.14
C ASN A 197 -1.10 3.74 15.38
N LEU A 198 0.18 4.02 15.21
CA LEU A 198 1.11 4.08 16.34
C LEU A 198 0.93 5.34 17.18
N GLU A 199 0.58 6.45 16.54
CA GLU A 199 0.40 7.75 17.15
C GLU A 199 -1.05 8.19 17.09
N VAL A 200 -1.48 8.94 18.11
CA VAL A 200 -2.80 9.56 18.17
C VAL A 200 -2.88 10.68 17.13
N ASP A 201 -3.97 10.70 16.39
CA ASP A 201 -4.36 11.80 15.53
C ASP A 201 -5.85 12.08 15.75
N GLU A 202 -6.16 13.02 16.67
CA GLU A 202 -7.53 13.37 17.04
C GLU A 202 -8.37 13.80 15.83
N ASN A 203 -7.76 14.42 14.82
CA ASN A 203 -8.45 14.82 13.60
C ASN A 203 -8.89 13.63 12.77
N LEU A 204 -8.19 12.51 12.86
CA LEU A 204 -8.52 11.28 12.16
C LEU A 204 -9.40 10.37 13.03
N GLU A 205 -9.05 10.16 14.29
CA GLU A 205 -9.72 9.24 15.22
C GLU A 205 -11.21 9.50 15.36
N ARG A 206 -11.63 10.79 15.36
CA ARG A 206 -13.04 11.20 15.46
C ARG A 206 -13.98 10.65 14.38
N TYR A 207 -13.42 10.07 13.32
CA TYR A 207 -14.20 9.46 12.23
C TYR A 207 -14.44 7.96 12.44
N PHE A 208 -13.69 7.33 13.33
CA PHE A 208 -13.71 5.89 13.55
C PHE A 208 -14.47 5.52 14.83
N GLU A 209 -15.13 4.36 14.80
CA GLU A 209 -15.86 3.81 15.96
C GLU A 209 -14.90 3.30 17.02
N LYS A 210 -13.81 2.61 16.60
CA LYS A 210 -12.76 2.09 17.48
C LYS A 210 -11.39 2.53 17.00
N CYS A 211 -10.51 2.86 17.95
CA CYS A 211 -9.13 3.24 17.66
C CYS A 211 -8.15 2.47 18.54
N TYR A 212 -7.12 1.91 17.93
CA TYR A 212 -6.03 1.22 18.59
C TYR A 212 -4.73 1.98 18.37
N THR A 213 -4.25 2.69 19.39
CA THR A 213 -2.98 3.44 19.34
C THR A 213 -1.84 2.55 19.82
N GLN A 214 -1.44 1.60 18.97
CA GLN A 214 -0.46 0.56 19.24
C GLN A 214 0.27 0.18 17.95
N LYS A 215 1.39 -0.52 18.09
CA LYS A 215 2.03 -1.21 16.96
C LYS A 215 1.04 -2.13 16.27
N ALA A 216 1.11 -2.21 14.94
CA ALA A 216 0.18 -3.03 14.16
C ALA A 216 0.23 -4.51 14.58
N SER A 217 1.43 -5.03 14.89
CA SER A 217 1.62 -6.41 15.37
C SER A 217 0.94 -6.71 16.71
N VAL A 218 0.67 -5.68 17.52
CA VAL A 218 -0.02 -5.82 18.81
C VAL A 218 -1.52 -5.59 18.69
N ALA A 219 -1.91 -4.63 17.84
CA ALA A 219 -3.31 -4.29 17.65
C ALA A 219 -4.08 -5.36 16.87
N ILE A 220 -3.41 -6.05 15.96
CA ILE A 220 -4.07 -6.95 14.99
C ILE A 220 -4.87 -8.07 15.64
N ASP A 221 -4.38 -8.63 16.76
CA ASP A 221 -5.10 -9.72 17.45
C ASP A 221 -6.41 -9.22 18.08
N LYS A 222 -6.43 -7.97 18.55
CA LYS A 222 -7.65 -7.33 19.06
C LYS A 222 -8.63 -7.00 17.94
N ILE A 223 -8.11 -6.49 16.82
CA ILE A 223 -8.89 -6.17 15.62
C ILE A 223 -9.54 -7.44 15.05
N ALA A 224 -8.81 -8.55 15.05
CA ALA A 224 -9.32 -9.83 14.56
C ALA A 224 -10.39 -10.45 15.49
N ALA A 225 -10.43 -10.06 16.75
CA ALA A 225 -11.42 -10.52 17.72
C ALA A 225 -12.70 -9.66 17.75
N ASP A 226 -12.65 -8.44 17.21
CA ASP A 226 -13.78 -7.51 17.08
C ASP A 226 -14.72 -7.89 15.93
#